data_5cb5700e7b7f8492eb0642916fee72eb
#
_entry.id   5cb5700e7b7f8492eb0642916fee72eb
#
_cell.length_a   1.000
_cell.length_b   1.000
_cell.length_c   1.000
_cell.angle_alpha   90.00
_cell.angle_beta   90.00
_cell.angle_gamma   90.00
#
_symmetry.space_group_name_H-M   'P 1'
#
loop_
_entity.id
_entity.type
_entity.pdbx_description
1 polymer ?
#
loop_
_entity_poly.entity_id
_entity_poly.type
_entity_poly.pdbx_seq_one_letter_code
_entity_poly.pdbx_strand_id
1 'polypeptide(L)'
;MPGAAAIEALSLGVIAFLLLQILIYGYGRDQGIYAMVARAVLDGGMPYRDAFDFKPPGIFVIYAIARALFGPAQWGIRVLEVLGLAGMCVAMASLAWRAFGDRRIGVVAAALAVLVHAQLDFWHTAQPESFGGMLTVFALLAATPRGRAGAPRPAPGAAALVVSGALFGAAGLLKPPLAGGGVVLAVLLGVPALAELARIARRRVGLGRARGGASAGAGAARALLWAALRPGLLIALGGVLPVLACVSWFAARGALGDLWEVLFVFTPHYTALGWRSAGVLEMAWHGVSEWLVRYSGPVALGLVCLLALHPDRHERAGVALLSGVIAVHLAGVVMQAKFFPYHYGATWPLAAMLAALGLWKAWQRCVRRGALAAAALGALLVAAAFARSATKDVADFYVDRCAERLALIASGAEDLGRLDRLASVADVNAAANRAVAAWVRERVAPERPIFVWGFEPVIYDLADRAPATRYLYNVPQRAVWAREPARDALMRDLAASPPAAIVVERRDVFPSVTGDGLDSRDTLDGFPALAGLLAERYELAVMIEDFEIYLER
;
A
#
# COMPACT_ATOMS: atom_id res chain seq x y z
N MET A 1 -19.68 26.78 15.08
CA MET A 1 -18.95 27.63 14.09
C MET A 1 -19.76 27.69 12.82
N PRO A 2 -19.95 28.85 12.19
CA PRO A 2 -20.63 28.94 10.91
C PRO A 2 -19.86 28.12 9.86
N GLY A 3 -20.57 27.36 9.02
CA GLY A 3 -19.98 26.55 7.93
C GLY A 3 -19.37 25.19 8.31
N ALA A 4 -19.16 24.89 9.60
CA ALA A 4 -18.51 23.63 10.00
C ALA A 4 -19.34 22.38 9.64
N ALA A 5 -20.67 22.47 9.75
CA ALA A 5 -21.58 21.41 9.34
C ALA A 5 -21.59 21.23 7.80
N ALA A 6 -21.51 22.32 7.05
CA ALA A 6 -21.43 22.29 5.61
C ALA A 6 -20.12 21.63 5.12
N ILE A 7 -18.98 21.93 5.76
CA ILE A 7 -17.69 21.28 5.45
C ILE A 7 -17.77 19.78 5.76
N GLU A 8 -18.35 19.39 6.89
CA GLU A 8 -18.52 17.99 7.26
C GLU A 8 -19.40 17.26 6.22
N ALA A 9 -20.55 17.84 5.85
CA ALA A 9 -21.45 17.28 4.84
C ALA A 9 -20.80 17.17 3.45
N LEU A 10 -20.07 18.21 3.01
CA LEU A 10 -19.33 18.18 1.76
C LEU A 10 -18.24 17.09 1.77
N SER A 11 -17.49 16.98 2.87
CA SER A 11 -16.45 15.95 2.99
C SER A 11 -17.04 14.54 2.93
N LEU A 12 -18.19 14.30 3.59
CA LEU A 12 -18.89 13.02 3.52
C LEU A 12 -19.41 12.73 2.10
N GLY A 13 -19.94 13.75 1.41
CA GLY A 13 -20.33 13.64 -0.01
C GLY A 13 -19.17 13.27 -0.91
N VAL A 14 -18.01 13.91 -0.73
CA VAL A 14 -16.77 13.60 -1.47
C VAL A 14 -16.32 12.17 -1.18
N ILE A 15 -16.31 11.73 0.08
CA ILE A 15 -15.95 10.35 0.44
C ILE A 15 -16.88 9.35 -0.27
N ALA A 16 -18.20 9.52 -0.18
CA ALA A 16 -19.16 8.61 -0.78
C ALA A 16 -19.01 8.58 -2.31
N PHE A 17 -18.85 9.73 -2.95
CA PHE A 17 -18.61 9.88 -4.38
C PHE A 17 -17.36 9.13 -4.86
N LEU A 18 -16.25 9.27 -4.14
CA LEU A 18 -14.99 8.62 -4.49
C LEU A 18 -15.02 7.11 -4.24
N LEU A 19 -15.58 6.67 -3.11
CA LEU A 19 -15.71 5.25 -2.79
C LEU A 19 -16.58 4.51 -3.82
N LEU A 20 -17.65 5.15 -4.31
CA LEU A 20 -18.50 4.57 -5.35
C LEU A 20 -17.71 4.30 -6.65
N GLN A 21 -16.82 5.20 -7.04
CA GLN A 21 -16.03 5.04 -8.25
C GLN A 21 -15.01 3.89 -8.15
N ILE A 22 -14.44 3.65 -6.97
CA ILE A 22 -13.45 2.58 -6.76
C ILE A 22 -14.04 1.20 -7.10
N LEU A 23 -15.34 1.01 -6.95
CA LEU A 23 -16.00 -0.28 -7.23
C LEU A 23 -15.82 -0.76 -8.68
N ILE A 24 -15.61 0.15 -9.63
CA ILE A 24 -15.43 -0.17 -11.05
C ILE A 24 -14.00 -0.01 -11.56
N TYR A 25 -13.01 0.16 -10.66
CA TYR A 25 -11.62 0.21 -11.07
C TYR A 25 -11.13 -1.17 -11.54
N GLY A 26 -10.48 -1.21 -12.71
CA GLY A 26 -9.86 -2.41 -13.23
C GLY A 26 -8.56 -2.79 -12.51
N TYR A 27 -7.95 -3.88 -12.96
CA TYR A 27 -6.64 -4.30 -12.49
C TYR A 27 -5.52 -3.64 -13.31
N GLY A 28 -4.44 -3.27 -12.60
CA GLY A 28 -3.12 -3.14 -13.19
C GLY A 28 -2.36 -4.47 -13.07
N ARG A 29 -1.07 -4.46 -13.42
CA ARG A 29 -0.21 -5.65 -13.42
C ARG A 29 -0.11 -6.31 -12.06
N ASP A 30 0.20 -5.54 -11.03
CA ASP A 30 0.36 -6.04 -9.65
C ASP A 30 -0.91 -6.73 -9.15
N GLN A 31 -2.10 -6.14 -9.40
CA GLN A 31 -3.37 -6.75 -8.99
C GLN A 31 -3.63 -8.08 -9.72
N GLY A 32 -3.24 -8.16 -10.99
CA GLY A 32 -3.28 -9.42 -11.75
C GLY A 32 -2.40 -10.50 -11.14
N ILE A 33 -1.16 -10.14 -10.73
CA ILE A 33 -0.25 -11.06 -10.02
C ILE A 33 -0.91 -11.53 -8.72
N TYR A 34 -1.39 -10.61 -7.88
CA TYR A 34 -1.99 -10.97 -6.59
C TYR A 34 -3.23 -11.85 -6.73
N ALA A 35 -4.07 -11.59 -7.74
CA ALA A 35 -5.25 -12.40 -8.04
C ALA A 35 -4.87 -13.83 -8.45
N MET A 36 -3.81 -14.01 -9.25
CA MET A 36 -3.33 -15.33 -9.66
C MET A 36 -2.67 -16.11 -8.52
N VAL A 37 -1.86 -15.44 -7.67
CA VAL A 37 -1.32 -16.08 -6.46
C VAL A 37 -2.45 -16.48 -5.51
N ALA A 38 -3.46 -15.62 -5.35
CA ALA A 38 -4.65 -15.93 -4.54
C ALA A 38 -5.45 -17.11 -5.10
N ARG A 39 -5.59 -17.23 -6.44
CA ARG A 39 -6.18 -18.42 -7.09
C ARG A 39 -5.41 -19.68 -6.72
N ALA A 40 -4.09 -19.67 -6.87
CA ALA A 40 -3.25 -20.80 -6.51
C ALA A 40 -3.40 -21.20 -5.05
N VAL A 41 -3.50 -20.24 -4.12
CA VAL A 41 -3.74 -20.49 -2.68
C VAL A 41 -5.10 -21.16 -2.45
N LEU A 42 -6.16 -20.69 -3.10
CA LEU A 42 -7.51 -21.28 -2.98
C LEU A 42 -7.59 -22.69 -3.58
N ASP A 43 -6.81 -22.95 -4.63
CA ASP A 43 -6.67 -24.27 -5.25
C ASP A 43 -5.76 -25.23 -4.43
N GLY A 44 -5.31 -24.80 -3.25
CA GLY A 44 -4.49 -25.58 -2.32
C GLY A 44 -2.99 -25.47 -2.51
N GLY A 45 -2.51 -24.62 -3.42
CA GLY A 45 -1.10 -24.29 -3.62
C GLY A 45 -0.55 -23.32 -2.57
N MET A 46 0.70 -22.94 -2.73
CA MET A 46 1.42 -22.02 -1.86
C MET A 46 2.02 -20.86 -2.65
N PRO A 47 1.99 -19.63 -2.10
CA PRO A 47 2.74 -18.51 -2.67
C PRO A 47 4.21 -18.90 -2.85
N TYR A 48 4.84 -18.37 -3.89
CA TYR A 48 6.23 -18.55 -4.28
C TYR A 48 6.55 -19.93 -4.87
N ARG A 49 6.04 -21.02 -4.27
CA ARG A 49 6.28 -22.39 -4.76
C ARG A 49 5.43 -22.71 -6.00
N ASP A 50 4.12 -22.43 -5.93
CA ASP A 50 3.15 -22.80 -6.97
C ASP A 50 2.70 -21.60 -7.82
N ALA A 51 2.89 -20.37 -7.30
CA ALA A 51 2.69 -19.11 -8.01
C ALA A 51 3.72 -18.08 -7.49
N PHE A 52 4.64 -17.68 -8.36
CA PHE A 52 5.76 -16.81 -7.98
C PHE A 52 5.36 -15.32 -7.98
N ASP A 53 5.68 -14.66 -6.90
CA ASP A 53 5.84 -13.21 -6.78
C ASP A 53 6.86 -12.92 -5.68
N PHE A 54 7.34 -11.67 -5.56
CA PHE A 54 8.31 -11.29 -4.51
C PHE A 54 7.75 -10.31 -3.48
N LYS A 55 6.43 -10.10 -3.47
CA LYS A 55 5.75 -9.35 -2.40
C LYS A 55 5.60 -10.23 -1.15
N PRO A 56 5.55 -9.63 0.05
CA PRO A 56 5.22 -10.36 1.27
C PRO A 56 3.82 -10.97 1.23
N PRO A 57 3.56 -12.09 1.96
CA PRO A 57 2.39 -12.94 1.74
C PRO A 57 1.04 -12.32 2.15
N GLY A 58 1.03 -11.23 2.92
CA GLY A 58 -0.21 -10.61 3.41
C GLY A 58 -1.16 -10.17 2.31
N ILE A 59 -0.64 -9.68 1.18
CA ILE A 59 -1.49 -9.22 0.08
C ILE A 59 -2.22 -10.39 -0.58
N PHE A 60 -1.59 -11.55 -0.73
CA PHE A 60 -2.21 -12.72 -1.33
C PHE A 60 -3.35 -13.25 -0.49
N VAL A 61 -3.23 -13.16 0.85
CA VAL A 61 -4.31 -13.54 1.78
C VAL A 61 -5.52 -12.62 1.60
N ILE A 62 -5.31 -11.30 1.46
CA ILE A 62 -6.40 -10.34 1.22
C ILE A 62 -7.11 -10.65 -0.09
N TYR A 63 -6.37 -10.91 -1.17
CA TYR A 63 -6.95 -11.27 -2.46
C TYR A 63 -7.64 -12.64 -2.41
N ALA A 64 -7.10 -13.61 -1.68
CA ALA A 64 -7.73 -14.91 -1.49
C ALA A 64 -9.07 -14.78 -0.73
N ILE A 65 -9.12 -13.94 0.31
CA ILE A 65 -10.38 -13.63 1.02
C ILE A 65 -11.39 -12.98 0.08
N ALA A 66 -10.98 -11.98 -0.69
CA ALA A 66 -11.86 -11.31 -1.64
C ALA A 66 -12.42 -12.30 -2.69
N ARG A 67 -11.54 -13.14 -3.25
CA ARG A 67 -11.92 -14.14 -4.25
C ARG A 67 -12.79 -15.24 -3.68
N ALA A 68 -12.56 -15.67 -2.45
CA ALA A 68 -13.41 -16.64 -1.76
C ALA A 68 -14.82 -16.10 -1.46
N LEU A 69 -14.95 -14.81 -1.15
CA LEU A 69 -16.23 -14.17 -0.82
C LEU A 69 -17.04 -13.75 -2.05
N PHE A 70 -16.37 -13.26 -3.09
CA PHE A 70 -16.99 -12.58 -4.24
C PHE A 70 -16.74 -13.25 -5.59
N GLY A 71 -15.99 -14.37 -5.60
CA GLY A 71 -15.60 -15.07 -6.83
C GLY A 71 -14.44 -14.40 -7.58
N PRO A 72 -14.18 -14.81 -8.84
CA PRO A 72 -13.02 -14.40 -9.61
C PRO A 72 -13.10 -12.97 -10.17
N ALA A 73 -14.25 -12.32 -10.07
CA ALA A 73 -14.45 -11.00 -10.65
C ALA A 73 -13.57 -9.92 -10.00
N GLN A 74 -13.02 -9.03 -10.81
CA GLN A 74 -12.13 -7.95 -10.36
C GLN A 74 -12.80 -7.00 -9.35
N TRP A 75 -14.11 -6.82 -9.40
CA TRP A 75 -14.85 -5.99 -8.44
C TRP A 75 -14.83 -6.54 -7.01
N GLY A 76 -14.56 -7.84 -6.81
CA GLY A 76 -14.58 -8.45 -5.48
C GLY A 76 -13.55 -7.83 -4.53
N ILE A 77 -12.31 -7.63 -4.99
CA ILE A 77 -11.28 -6.94 -4.19
C ILE A 77 -11.65 -5.47 -3.94
N ARG A 78 -12.34 -4.83 -4.91
CA ARG A 78 -12.78 -3.43 -4.77
C ARG A 78 -13.82 -3.26 -3.68
N VAL A 79 -14.74 -4.21 -3.53
CA VAL A 79 -15.70 -4.21 -2.39
C VAL A 79 -14.96 -4.31 -1.06
N LEU A 80 -14.01 -5.24 -0.94
CA LEU A 80 -13.23 -5.38 0.29
C LEU A 80 -12.41 -4.11 0.59
N GLU A 81 -11.82 -3.52 -0.42
CA GLU A 81 -11.08 -2.25 -0.32
C GLU A 81 -11.99 -1.09 0.13
N VAL A 82 -13.15 -0.92 -0.49
CA VAL A 82 -14.13 0.13 -0.13
C VAL A 82 -14.62 -0.03 1.30
N LEU A 83 -14.88 -1.26 1.75
CA LEU A 83 -15.24 -1.53 3.15
C LEU A 83 -14.11 -1.16 4.11
N GLY A 84 -12.88 -1.51 3.76
CA GLY A 84 -11.68 -1.12 4.52
C GLY A 84 -11.49 0.39 4.59
N LEU A 85 -11.65 1.09 3.46
CA LEU A 85 -11.57 2.56 3.37
C LEU A 85 -12.69 3.23 4.18
N ALA A 86 -13.93 2.76 4.08
CA ALA A 86 -15.04 3.28 4.88
C ALA A 86 -14.77 3.13 6.39
N GLY A 87 -14.30 1.95 6.81
CA GLY A 87 -13.85 1.73 8.18
C GLY A 87 -12.70 2.65 8.59
N MET A 88 -11.72 2.86 7.71
CA MET A 88 -10.61 3.80 7.94
C MET A 88 -11.12 5.24 8.10
N CYS A 89 -12.07 5.70 7.29
CA CYS A 89 -12.67 7.04 7.43
C CYS A 89 -13.30 7.25 8.83
N VAL A 90 -14.05 6.26 9.31
CA VAL A 90 -14.62 6.28 10.66
C VAL A 90 -13.53 6.28 11.73
N ALA A 91 -12.48 5.47 11.52
CA ALA A 91 -11.34 5.41 12.42
C ALA A 91 -10.57 6.73 12.45
N MET A 92 -10.36 7.40 11.32
CA MET A 92 -9.71 8.71 11.23
C MET A 92 -10.52 9.79 11.95
N ALA A 93 -11.84 9.83 11.81
CA ALA A 93 -12.70 10.73 12.55
C ALA A 93 -12.59 10.51 14.08
N SER A 94 -12.58 9.23 14.50
CA SER A 94 -12.43 8.85 15.90
C SER A 94 -11.03 9.20 16.45
N LEU A 95 -9.98 8.93 15.65
CA LEU A 95 -8.59 9.21 16.02
C LEU A 95 -8.34 10.72 16.13
N ALA A 96 -8.86 11.52 15.19
CA ALA A 96 -8.77 12.98 15.24
C ALA A 96 -9.49 13.56 16.46
N TRP A 97 -10.67 13.05 16.80
CA TRP A 97 -11.34 13.43 18.04
C TRP A 97 -10.49 13.13 19.27
N ARG A 98 -9.86 11.96 19.32
CA ARG A 98 -8.97 11.58 20.43
C ARG A 98 -7.65 12.35 20.42
N ALA A 99 -7.07 12.64 19.24
CA ALA A 99 -5.78 13.29 19.12
C ALA A 99 -5.85 14.82 19.18
N PHE A 100 -6.87 15.41 18.56
CA PHE A 100 -6.99 16.86 18.33
C PHE A 100 -8.21 17.50 18.96
N GLY A 101 -9.15 16.70 19.48
CA GLY A 101 -10.35 17.20 20.18
C GLY A 101 -11.54 17.54 19.27
N ASP A 102 -11.42 17.36 17.95
CA ASP A 102 -12.50 17.61 16.99
C ASP A 102 -12.56 16.50 15.91
N ARG A 103 -13.70 15.79 15.82
CA ARG A 103 -13.92 14.72 14.83
C ARG A 103 -13.93 15.23 13.39
N ARG A 104 -14.30 16.50 13.17
CA ARG A 104 -14.43 17.11 11.86
C ARG A 104 -13.08 17.17 11.15
N ILE A 105 -11.99 17.39 11.91
CA ILE A 105 -10.63 17.28 11.38
C ILE A 105 -10.42 15.90 10.73
N GLY A 106 -10.88 14.83 11.39
CA GLY A 106 -10.75 13.48 10.85
C GLY A 106 -11.65 13.21 9.65
N VAL A 107 -12.83 13.82 9.56
CA VAL A 107 -13.71 13.70 8.38
C VAL A 107 -13.09 14.42 7.18
N VAL A 108 -12.55 15.62 7.37
CA VAL A 108 -11.79 16.33 6.30
C VAL A 108 -10.55 15.52 5.90
N ALA A 109 -9.82 14.96 6.88
CA ALA A 109 -8.68 14.11 6.62
C ALA A 109 -9.05 12.87 5.80
N ALA A 110 -10.18 12.24 6.11
CA ALA A 110 -10.68 11.09 5.38
C ALA A 110 -11.01 11.44 3.92
N ALA A 111 -11.64 12.59 3.67
CA ALA A 111 -11.90 13.06 2.31
C ALA A 111 -10.60 13.28 1.52
N LEU A 112 -9.59 13.91 2.15
CA LEU A 112 -8.28 14.10 1.52
C LEU A 112 -7.56 12.76 1.26
N ALA A 113 -7.61 11.81 2.21
CA ALA A 113 -6.98 10.51 2.07
C ALA A 113 -7.62 9.68 0.94
N VAL A 114 -8.95 9.65 0.88
CA VAL A 114 -9.69 8.94 -0.18
C VAL A 114 -9.50 9.62 -1.52
N LEU A 115 -9.37 10.96 -1.58
CA LEU A 115 -9.04 11.66 -2.81
C LEU A 115 -7.69 11.24 -3.36
N VAL A 116 -6.63 11.23 -2.55
CA VAL A 116 -5.30 10.76 -2.98
C VAL A 116 -5.38 9.30 -3.44
N HIS A 117 -6.09 8.48 -2.70
CA HIS A 117 -6.25 7.07 -3.00
C HIS A 117 -6.93 6.83 -4.36
N ALA A 118 -8.04 7.52 -4.62
CA ALA A 118 -8.83 7.34 -5.83
C ALA A 118 -8.16 7.94 -7.09
N GLN A 119 -7.50 9.11 -6.96
CA GLN A 119 -6.92 9.80 -8.11
C GLN A 119 -5.73 9.09 -8.74
N LEU A 120 -5.04 8.22 -8.00
CA LEU A 120 -3.91 7.43 -8.49
C LEU A 120 -4.34 6.09 -9.12
N ASP A 121 -5.66 5.83 -9.22
CA ASP A 121 -6.26 4.66 -9.85
C ASP A 121 -5.61 3.33 -9.40
N PHE A 122 -5.33 2.38 -10.33
CA PHE A 122 -4.72 1.11 -9.97
C PHE A 122 -3.33 1.25 -9.32
N TRP A 123 -2.61 2.34 -9.59
CA TRP A 123 -1.31 2.60 -8.97
C TRP A 123 -1.37 2.63 -7.44
N HIS A 124 -2.52 2.89 -6.86
CA HIS A 124 -2.65 3.02 -5.42
C HIS A 124 -3.71 2.10 -4.82
N THR A 125 -4.72 1.76 -5.61
CA THR A 125 -5.86 0.96 -5.14
C THR A 125 -5.52 -0.52 -5.06
N ALA A 126 -6.02 -1.19 -4.02
CA ALA A 126 -5.81 -2.61 -3.74
C ALA A 126 -4.33 -3.06 -3.69
N GLN A 127 -3.44 -2.14 -3.31
CA GLN A 127 -2.01 -2.37 -3.11
C GLN A 127 -1.68 -2.72 -1.65
N PRO A 128 -0.56 -3.41 -1.38
CA PRO A 128 -0.12 -3.72 -0.01
C PRO A 128 -0.05 -2.50 0.90
N GLU A 129 0.46 -1.38 0.40
CA GLU A 129 0.62 -0.15 1.16
C GLU A 129 -0.72 0.52 1.48
N SER A 130 -1.72 0.38 0.62
CA SER A 130 -3.07 0.89 0.86
C SER A 130 -3.73 0.18 2.03
N PHE A 131 -3.75 -1.16 2.01
CA PHE A 131 -4.25 -1.96 3.13
C PHE A 131 -3.39 -1.77 4.39
N GLY A 132 -2.07 -1.65 4.23
CA GLY A 132 -1.15 -1.36 5.33
C GLY A 132 -1.43 -0.01 6.00
N GLY A 133 -1.81 1.00 5.22
CA GLY A 133 -2.26 2.31 5.71
C GLY A 133 -3.54 2.22 6.54
N MET A 134 -4.52 1.44 6.08
CA MET A 134 -5.76 1.16 6.83
C MET A 134 -5.45 0.49 8.16
N LEU A 135 -4.64 -0.58 8.15
CA LEU A 135 -4.24 -1.29 9.36
C LEU A 135 -3.46 -0.38 10.32
N THR A 136 -2.61 0.50 9.81
CA THR A 136 -1.89 1.51 10.61
C THR A 136 -2.85 2.45 11.33
N VAL A 137 -3.87 2.98 10.64
CA VAL A 137 -4.88 3.85 11.26
C VAL A 137 -5.66 3.11 12.34
N PHE A 138 -6.07 1.85 12.08
CA PHE A 138 -6.75 1.03 13.09
C PHE A 138 -5.84 0.72 14.28
N ALA A 139 -4.55 0.45 14.07
CA ALA A 139 -3.59 0.21 15.12
C ALA A 139 -3.42 1.44 16.02
N LEU A 140 -3.28 2.62 15.44
CA LEU A 140 -3.18 3.88 16.17
C LEU A 140 -4.47 4.20 16.93
N LEU A 141 -5.63 3.94 16.34
CA LEU A 141 -6.93 4.12 17.01
C LEU A 141 -7.07 3.19 18.21
N ALA A 142 -6.68 1.91 18.09
CA ALA A 142 -6.73 0.94 19.17
C ALA A 142 -5.90 1.39 20.38
N ALA A 143 -4.69 1.90 20.13
CA ALA A 143 -3.78 2.34 21.18
C ALA A 143 -4.03 3.77 21.69
N THR A 144 -4.94 4.52 21.09
CA THR A 144 -5.27 5.89 21.53
C THR A 144 -6.56 5.86 22.34
N PRO A 145 -6.52 5.92 23.69
CA PRO A 145 -7.71 5.81 24.53
C PRO A 145 -8.60 7.04 24.41
N ARG A 146 -9.88 6.85 24.74
CA ARG A 146 -10.83 7.96 24.89
C ARG A 146 -10.48 8.76 26.13
N GLY A 147 -10.20 10.06 25.96
CA GLY A 147 -10.02 11.02 27.06
C GLY A 147 -11.20 11.97 27.16
N ARG A 148 -11.43 12.55 28.34
CA ARG A 148 -12.33 13.71 28.49
C ARG A 148 -11.58 14.96 28.02
N ALA A 149 -12.30 15.90 27.39
CA ALA A 149 -11.72 17.18 27.02
C ALA A 149 -11.15 17.88 28.26
N GLY A 150 -9.88 18.33 28.18
CA GLY A 150 -9.18 19.02 29.28
C GLY A 150 -8.58 18.12 30.37
N ALA A 151 -8.80 16.80 30.34
CA ALA A 151 -8.16 15.84 31.28
C ALA A 151 -6.94 15.14 30.64
N PRO A 152 -5.96 14.73 31.46
CA PRO A 152 -4.88 13.86 30.99
C PRO A 152 -5.46 12.57 30.40
N ARG A 153 -4.94 12.14 29.25
CA ARG A 153 -5.41 10.90 28.62
C ARG A 153 -4.99 9.70 29.48
N PRO A 154 -5.90 8.74 29.72
CA PRO A 154 -5.51 7.51 30.41
C PRO A 154 -4.48 6.73 29.59
N ALA A 155 -3.69 5.90 30.24
CA ALA A 155 -2.81 4.96 29.53
C ALA A 155 -3.65 3.91 28.79
N PRO A 156 -3.24 3.46 27.60
CA PRO A 156 -3.93 2.38 26.89
C PRO A 156 -3.87 1.06 27.68
N GLY A 157 -4.96 0.30 27.65
CA GLY A 157 -5.04 -1.02 28.27
C GLY A 157 -4.16 -2.06 27.57
N ALA A 158 -3.81 -3.15 28.27
CA ALA A 158 -2.95 -4.20 27.73
C ALA A 158 -3.53 -4.81 26.44
N ALA A 159 -4.81 -5.16 26.43
CA ALA A 159 -5.48 -5.72 25.25
C ALA A 159 -5.42 -4.76 24.05
N ALA A 160 -5.62 -3.46 24.26
CA ALA A 160 -5.53 -2.45 23.23
C ALA A 160 -4.13 -2.35 22.60
N LEU A 161 -3.08 -2.49 23.41
CA LEU A 161 -1.69 -2.51 22.94
C LEU A 161 -1.38 -3.78 22.15
N VAL A 162 -1.86 -4.95 22.61
CA VAL A 162 -1.70 -6.22 21.88
C VAL A 162 -2.43 -6.18 20.55
N VAL A 163 -3.67 -5.68 20.51
CA VAL A 163 -4.43 -5.50 19.26
C VAL A 163 -3.73 -4.53 18.32
N SER A 164 -3.24 -3.39 18.83
CA SER A 164 -2.45 -2.44 18.05
C SER A 164 -1.19 -3.11 17.46
N GLY A 165 -0.50 -3.89 18.27
CA GLY A 165 0.65 -4.68 17.83
C GLY A 165 0.30 -5.67 16.72
N ALA A 166 -0.79 -6.44 16.87
CA ALA A 166 -1.25 -7.39 15.86
C ALA A 166 -1.58 -6.71 14.52
N LEU A 167 -2.19 -5.53 14.56
CA LEU A 167 -2.47 -4.74 13.35
C LEU A 167 -1.18 -4.24 12.68
N PHE A 168 -0.18 -3.79 13.46
CA PHE A 168 1.14 -3.44 12.91
C PHE A 168 1.89 -4.66 12.38
N GLY A 169 1.80 -5.81 13.03
CA GLY A 169 2.36 -7.07 12.53
C GLY A 169 1.72 -7.53 11.22
N ALA A 170 0.39 -7.41 11.11
CA ALA A 170 -0.34 -7.67 9.88
C ALA A 170 0.05 -6.68 8.76
N ALA A 171 0.22 -5.39 9.08
CA ALA A 171 0.75 -4.40 8.14
C ALA A 171 2.19 -4.76 7.70
N GLY A 172 3.01 -5.31 8.60
CA GLY A 172 4.35 -5.82 8.29
C GLY A 172 4.34 -7.00 7.33
N LEU A 173 3.31 -7.86 7.35
CA LEU A 173 3.12 -8.94 6.37
C LEU A 173 2.68 -8.42 4.99
N LEU A 174 2.18 -7.19 4.89
CA LEU A 174 1.94 -6.50 3.62
C LEU A 174 3.22 -5.83 3.12
N LYS A 175 3.92 -5.15 4.01
CA LYS A 175 5.21 -4.51 3.75
C LYS A 175 6.01 -4.37 5.06
N PRO A 176 7.17 -5.00 5.20
CA PRO A 176 7.89 -5.06 6.48
C PRO A 176 8.12 -3.71 7.18
N PRO A 177 8.46 -2.60 6.50
CA PRO A 177 8.65 -1.30 7.16
C PRO A 177 7.41 -0.75 7.85
N LEU A 178 6.19 -1.20 7.49
CA LEU A 178 4.96 -0.71 8.10
C LEU A 178 4.79 -1.15 9.56
N ALA A 179 5.44 -2.25 9.96
CA ALA A 179 5.50 -2.66 11.37
C ALA A 179 6.23 -1.63 12.24
N GLY A 180 7.10 -0.80 11.65
CA GLY A 180 7.85 0.25 12.36
C GLY A 180 6.97 1.31 13.03
N GLY A 181 5.72 1.49 12.60
CA GLY A 181 4.75 2.34 13.30
C GLY A 181 4.50 1.92 14.74
N GLY A 182 4.56 0.61 15.02
CA GLY A 182 4.48 0.06 16.38
C GLY A 182 5.65 0.49 17.26
N VAL A 183 6.85 0.60 16.70
CA VAL A 183 8.05 1.06 17.42
C VAL A 183 7.89 2.54 17.80
N VAL A 184 7.44 3.39 16.87
CA VAL A 184 7.18 4.81 17.15
C VAL A 184 6.17 4.96 18.30
N LEU A 185 5.06 4.21 18.23
CA LEU A 185 4.04 4.21 19.27
C LEU A 185 4.61 3.78 20.63
N ALA A 186 5.38 2.70 20.67
CA ALA A 186 6.03 2.19 21.88
C ALA A 186 6.95 3.23 22.53
N VAL A 187 7.80 3.87 21.71
CA VAL A 187 8.71 4.93 22.17
C VAL A 187 7.93 6.09 22.76
N LEU A 188 6.92 6.61 22.07
CA LEU A 188 6.15 7.77 22.53
C LEU A 188 5.37 7.47 23.81
N LEU A 189 4.88 6.25 23.99
CA LEU A 189 4.20 5.83 25.22
C LEU A 189 5.18 5.65 26.39
N GLY A 190 6.45 5.29 26.14
CA GLY A 190 7.49 5.13 27.15
C GLY A 190 8.14 6.44 27.59
N VAL A 191 8.19 7.46 26.72
CA VAL A 191 8.89 8.75 26.97
C VAL A 191 8.50 9.42 28.31
N PRO A 192 7.23 9.49 28.73
CA PRO A 192 6.89 10.14 30.01
C PRO A 192 7.54 9.46 31.22
N ALA A 193 7.57 8.14 31.25
CA ALA A 193 8.19 7.37 32.34
C ALA A 193 9.71 7.52 32.32
N LEU A 194 10.35 7.51 31.15
CA LEU A 194 11.78 7.75 30.99
C LEU A 194 12.18 9.17 31.40
N ALA A 195 11.38 10.17 31.05
CA ALA A 195 11.62 11.56 31.45
C ALA A 195 11.54 11.73 32.98
N GLU A 196 10.60 11.06 33.65
CA GLU A 196 10.51 11.08 35.11
C GLU A 196 11.69 10.36 35.77
N LEU A 197 12.08 9.22 35.21
CA LEU A 197 13.30 8.50 35.68
C LEU A 197 14.54 9.40 35.56
N ALA A 198 14.70 10.11 34.46
CA ALA A 198 15.81 11.04 34.25
C ALA A 198 15.77 12.22 35.26
N ARG A 199 14.58 12.76 35.58
CA ARG A 199 14.43 13.80 36.61
C ARG A 199 14.84 13.32 37.98
N ILE A 200 14.42 12.11 38.38
CA ILE A 200 14.80 11.51 39.65
C ILE A 200 16.33 11.30 39.72
N ALA A 201 16.93 10.79 38.67
CA ALA A 201 18.37 10.60 38.56
C ALA A 201 19.14 11.93 38.73
N ARG A 202 18.74 12.98 38.02
CA ARG A 202 19.36 14.32 38.13
C ARG A 202 19.24 14.91 39.53
N ARG A 203 18.07 14.78 40.20
CA ARG A 203 17.88 15.26 41.57
C ARG A 203 18.80 14.55 42.55
N ARG A 204 19.07 13.24 42.37
CA ARG A 204 19.99 12.47 43.21
C ARG A 204 21.46 12.88 43.05
N VAL A 205 21.84 13.23 41.82
CA VAL A 205 23.21 13.73 41.56
C VAL A 205 23.40 15.15 42.13
N GLY A 206 22.36 16.02 42.05
CA GLY A 206 22.44 17.39 42.57
C GLY A 206 22.32 17.53 44.09
N LEU A 207 21.76 16.55 44.79
CA LEU A 207 21.52 16.59 46.24
C LEU A 207 22.61 15.88 47.08
N GLY A 208 23.81 15.65 46.58
CA GLY A 208 24.92 15.02 47.28
C GLY A 208 24.47 13.94 48.27
N ARG A 209 24.77 12.68 48.06
CA ARG A 209 24.44 11.46 48.81
C ARG A 209 23.95 11.68 50.27
N ALA A 210 22.69 12.08 50.44
CA ALA A 210 22.05 11.96 51.74
C ALA A 210 21.81 10.45 52.02
N ARG A 211 22.52 9.91 53.03
CA ARG A 211 22.38 8.54 53.51
C ARG A 211 20.98 8.32 54.07
N GLY A 212 20.14 7.51 53.42
CA GLY A 212 18.90 7.06 54.03
C GLY A 212 17.74 6.63 53.15
N GLY A 213 17.84 6.54 51.84
CA GLY A 213 16.68 6.21 50.99
C GLY A 213 16.97 5.27 49.81
N ALA A 214 17.98 4.42 49.87
CA ALA A 214 18.44 3.64 48.70
C ALA A 214 17.39 2.60 48.21
N SER A 215 16.68 1.93 49.12
CA SER A 215 15.72 0.86 48.76
C SER A 215 14.42 1.37 48.17
N ALA A 216 13.84 2.41 48.75
CA ALA A 216 12.59 3.03 48.23
C ALA A 216 12.82 3.66 46.83
N GLY A 217 14.02 4.19 46.61
CA GLY A 217 14.37 4.76 45.30
C GLY A 217 14.64 3.73 44.21
N ALA A 218 15.09 2.54 44.56
CA ALA A 218 15.28 1.44 43.61
C ALA A 218 13.93 0.86 43.13
N GLY A 219 12.97 0.73 44.05
CA GLY A 219 11.60 0.28 43.70
C GLY A 219 10.90 1.22 42.75
N ALA A 220 10.95 2.54 43.00
CA ALA A 220 10.36 3.56 42.11
C ALA A 220 11.04 3.56 40.72
N ALA A 221 12.37 3.43 40.66
CA ALA A 221 13.09 3.36 39.40
C ALA A 221 12.70 2.11 38.58
N ARG A 222 12.55 0.94 39.21
CA ARG A 222 12.08 -0.28 38.56
C ARG A 222 10.66 -0.13 38.05
N ALA A 223 9.75 0.46 38.82
CA ALA A 223 8.36 0.72 38.39
C ALA A 223 8.30 1.64 37.18
N LEU A 224 9.08 2.70 37.12
CA LEU A 224 9.17 3.61 36.00
C LEU A 224 9.77 2.95 34.75
N LEU A 225 10.84 2.16 34.94
CA LEU A 225 11.43 1.39 33.84
C LEU A 225 10.43 0.39 33.27
N TRP A 226 9.70 -0.32 34.12
CA TRP A 226 8.62 -1.21 33.68
C TRP A 226 7.50 -0.45 32.96
N ALA A 227 7.09 0.70 33.47
CA ALA A 227 6.09 1.56 32.82
C ALA A 227 6.53 2.06 31.43
N ALA A 228 7.85 2.28 31.24
CA ALA A 228 8.42 2.66 29.95
C ALA A 228 8.48 1.49 28.95
N LEU A 229 8.84 0.28 29.41
CA LEU A 229 9.05 -0.88 28.54
C LEU A 229 7.76 -1.66 28.22
N ARG A 230 6.81 -1.71 29.18
CA ARG A 230 5.58 -2.49 29.06
C ARG A 230 4.79 -2.21 27.77
N PRO A 231 4.59 -0.97 27.30
CA PRO A 231 3.88 -0.72 26.04
C PRO A 231 4.57 -1.39 24.84
N GLY A 232 5.90 -1.28 24.77
CA GLY A 232 6.70 -1.91 23.72
C GLY A 232 6.60 -3.42 23.71
N LEU A 233 6.68 -4.06 24.89
CA LEU A 233 6.55 -5.51 25.03
C LEU A 233 5.17 -6.02 24.60
N LEU A 234 4.09 -5.31 24.96
CA LEU A 234 2.73 -5.70 24.59
C LEU A 234 2.47 -5.50 23.08
N ILE A 235 2.98 -4.42 22.50
CA ILE A 235 2.92 -4.18 21.05
C ILE A 235 3.73 -5.25 20.31
N ALA A 236 4.94 -5.58 20.77
CA ALA A 236 5.76 -6.63 20.17
C ALA A 236 5.07 -8.01 20.26
N LEU A 237 4.50 -8.35 21.42
CA LEU A 237 3.73 -9.57 21.59
C LEU A 237 2.59 -9.68 20.57
N GLY A 238 1.79 -8.60 20.42
CA GLY A 238 0.74 -8.55 19.42
C GLY A 238 1.29 -8.68 18.00
N GLY A 239 2.37 -7.95 17.68
CA GLY A 239 2.97 -7.93 16.34
C GLY A 239 3.53 -9.26 15.88
N VAL A 240 4.02 -10.07 16.81
CA VAL A 240 4.54 -11.42 16.50
C VAL A 240 3.43 -12.39 16.12
N LEU A 241 2.20 -12.24 16.61
CA LEU A 241 1.10 -13.19 16.36
C LEU A 241 0.80 -13.43 14.88
N PRO A 242 0.53 -12.42 14.04
CA PRO A 242 0.28 -12.65 12.62
C PRO A 242 1.52 -13.19 11.89
N VAL A 243 2.72 -12.80 12.30
CA VAL A 243 3.97 -13.33 11.72
C VAL A 243 4.12 -14.81 12.05
N LEU A 244 3.89 -15.22 13.30
CA LEU A 244 3.91 -16.64 13.70
C LEU A 244 2.85 -17.45 12.96
N ALA A 245 1.63 -16.91 12.82
CA ALA A 245 0.57 -17.58 12.06
C ALA A 245 1.00 -17.81 10.60
N CYS A 246 1.58 -16.80 9.97
CA CYS A 246 2.09 -16.89 8.60
C CYS A 246 3.22 -17.93 8.48
N VAL A 247 4.25 -17.85 9.31
CA VAL A 247 5.39 -18.78 9.31
C VAL A 247 4.91 -20.21 9.59
N SER A 248 3.98 -20.40 10.54
CA SER A 248 3.40 -21.71 10.86
C SER A 248 2.62 -22.28 9.68
N TRP A 249 1.88 -21.44 8.93
CA TRP A 249 1.18 -21.87 7.72
C TRP A 249 2.17 -22.36 6.64
N PHE A 250 3.23 -21.62 6.36
CA PHE A 250 4.27 -22.05 5.42
C PHE A 250 4.99 -23.33 5.90
N ALA A 251 5.28 -23.45 7.21
CA ALA A 251 5.89 -24.63 7.80
C ALA A 251 5.00 -25.87 7.64
N ALA A 252 3.71 -25.75 7.96
CA ALA A 252 2.75 -26.85 7.85
C ALA A 252 2.56 -27.35 6.41
N ARG A 253 2.87 -26.50 5.42
CA ARG A 253 2.78 -26.81 3.99
C ARG A 253 4.13 -27.16 3.36
N GLY A 254 5.21 -27.23 4.13
CA GLY A 254 6.57 -27.52 3.65
C GLY A 254 7.17 -26.47 2.72
N ALA A 255 6.72 -25.21 2.80
CA ALA A 255 7.09 -24.11 1.90
C ALA A 255 7.94 -23.02 2.58
N LEU A 256 8.58 -23.31 3.73
CA LEU A 256 9.46 -22.35 4.42
C LEU A 256 10.68 -21.98 3.59
N GLY A 257 11.23 -22.93 2.80
CA GLY A 257 12.35 -22.67 1.91
C GLY A 257 11.99 -21.63 0.86
N ASP A 258 10.81 -21.76 0.24
CA ASP A 258 10.31 -20.83 -0.78
C ASP A 258 10.09 -19.42 -0.18
N LEU A 259 9.51 -19.34 1.03
CA LEU A 259 9.34 -18.08 1.76
C LEU A 259 10.70 -17.41 2.02
N TRP A 260 11.69 -18.18 2.46
CA TRP A 260 13.03 -17.69 2.76
C TRP A 260 13.73 -17.20 1.49
N GLU A 261 13.74 -18.02 0.44
CA GLU A 261 14.38 -17.69 -0.83
C GLU A 261 13.86 -16.39 -1.41
N VAL A 262 12.54 -16.20 -1.41
CA VAL A 262 11.95 -15.01 -2.00
C VAL A 262 12.18 -13.76 -1.12
N LEU A 263 11.91 -13.84 0.18
CA LEU A 263 11.96 -12.64 1.03
C LEU A 263 13.39 -12.24 1.43
N PHE A 264 14.30 -13.21 1.60
CA PHE A 264 15.64 -12.95 2.13
C PHE A 264 16.77 -13.15 1.13
N VAL A 265 16.52 -13.79 -0.02
CA VAL A 265 17.51 -13.93 -1.09
C VAL A 265 17.11 -13.08 -2.30
N PHE A 266 15.95 -13.31 -2.92
CA PHE A 266 15.55 -12.62 -4.14
C PHE A 266 15.28 -11.12 -3.92
N THR A 267 14.43 -10.77 -2.95
CA THR A 267 13.99 -9.39 -2.71
C THR A 267 15.12 -8.41 -2.34
N PRO A 268 16.14 -8.77 -1.55
CA PRO A 268 17.29 -7.90 -1.30
C PRO A 268 18.07 -7.54 -2.57
N HIS A 269 18.28 -8.48 -3.49
CA HIS A 269 18.93 -8.21 -4.77
C HIS A 269 18.09 -7.28 -5.66
N TYR A 270 16.76 -7.51 -5.70
CA TYR A 270 15.84 -6.60 -6.38
C TYR A 270 15.90 -5.18 -5.79
N THR A 271 15.97 -5.06 -4.48
CA THR A 271 16.11 -3.77 -3.79
C THR A 271 17.44 -3.09 -4.14
N ALA A 272 18.52 -3.86 -4.19
CA ALA A 272 19.85 -3.35 -4.53
C ALA A 272 19.93 -2.70 -5.92
N LEU A 273 19.08 -3.10 -6.87
CA LEU A 273 18.99 -2.44 -8.18
C LEU A 273 18.69 -0.93 -8.07
N GLY A 274 17.89 -0.53 -7.09
CA GLY A 274 17.54 0.88 -6.87
C GLY A 274 18.69 1.72 -6.31
N TRP A 275 19.66 1.08 -5.64
CA TRP A 275 20.78 1.73 -4.97
C TRP A 275 22.03 1.91 -5.86
N ARG A 276 21.95 1.65 -7.15
CA ARG A 276 23.08 1.74 -8.07
C ARG A 276 23.67 3.17 -8.07
N SER A 277 24.70 3.42 -7.30
CA SER A 277 25.51 4.65 -7.24
C SER A 277 24.96 5.85 -6.46
N ALA A 278 23.77 5.80 -5.88
CA ALA A 278 23.22 6.92 -5.11
C ALA A 278 23.56 6.84 -3.61
N GLY A 279 23.87 7.97 -3.01
CA GLY A 279 24.08 8.08 -1.56
C GLY A 279 22.77 8.07 -0.77
N VAL A 280 22.81 7.65 0.51
CA VAL A 280 21.64 7.61 1.39
C VAL A 280 20.91 8.96 1.47
N LEU A 281 21.64 10.07 1.55
CA LEU A 281 21.06 11.42 1.61
C LEU A 281 20.37 11.80 0.30
N GLU A 282 20.92 11.40 -0.83
CA GLU A 282 20.32 11.62 -2.15
C GLU A 282 19.01 10.83 -2.29
N MET A 283 19.02 9.55 -1.92
CA MET A 283 17.82 8.72 -1.92
C MET A 283 16.74 9.23 -0.95
N ALA A 284 17.16 9.70 0.24
CA ALA A 284 16.24 10.29 1.21
C ALA A 284 15.63 11.60 0.67
N TRP A 285 16.46 12.47 0.07
CA TRP A 285 15.98 13.69 -0.56
C TRP A 285 15.02 13.40 -1.70
N HIS A 286 15.37 12.47 -2.59
CA HIS A 286 14.52 12.07 -3.69
C HIS A 286 13.18 11.51 -3.19
N GLY A 287 13.21 10.57 -2.24
CA GLY A 287 12.00 9.98 -1.67
C GLY A 287 11.08 11.00 -0.98
N VAL A 288 11.65 11.94 -0.22
CA VAL A 288 10.86 12.99 0.46
C VAL A 288 10.33 14.03 -0.53
N SER A 289 11.15 14.46 -1.51
CA SER A 289 10.73 15.44 -2.52
C SER A 289 9.61 14.88 -3.41
N GLU A 290 9.70 13.63 -3.84
CA GLU A 290 8.63 12.96 -4.58
C GLU A 290 7.33 12.94 -3.77
N TRP A 291 7.41 12.57 -2.49
CA TRP A 291 6.25 12.55 -1.60
C TRP A 291 5.60 13.93 -1.44
N LEU A 292 6.39 14.99 -1.25
CA LEU A 292 5.86 16.35 -1.04
C LEU A 292 5.27 16.97 -2.30
N VAL A 293 5.87 16.71 -3.47
CA VAL A 293 5.57 17.45 -4.69
C VAL A 293 4.55 16.75 -5.58
N ARG A 294 4.53 15.41 -5.62
CA ARG A 294 3.82 14.68 -6.68
C ARG A 294 2.37 14.31 -6.40
N TYR A 295 1.97 14.09 -5.13
CA TYR A 295 0.79 13.25 -4.94
C TYR A 295 -0.45 13.92 -4.36
N SER A 296 -0.36 15.11 -3.81
CA SER A 296 -1.58 15.84 -3.41
C SER A 296 -1.35 17.32 -3.10
N GLY A 297 -1.83 18.20 -3.95
CA GLY A 297 -1.86 19.64 -3.70
C GLY A 297 -2.62 20.02 -2.42
N PRO A 298 -3.83 19.49 -2.17
CA PRO A 298 -4.56 19.76 -0.93
C PRO A 298 -3.84 19.33 0.34
N VAL A 299 -3.17 18.17 0.31
CA VAL A 299 -2.39 17.68 1.47
C VAL A 299 -1.18 18.59 1.69
N ALA A 300 -0.43 18.93 0.62
CA ALA A 300 0.70 19.85 0.71
C ALA A 300 0.28 21.22 1.29
N LEU A 301 -0.82 21.80 0.79
CA LEU A 301 -1.36 23.06 1.31
C LEU A 301 -1.68 22.94 2.81
N GLY A 302 -2.32 21.86 3.23
CA GLY A 302 -2.65 21.62 4.63
C GLY A 302 -1.43 21.48 5.53
N LEU A 303 -0.38 20.81 5.07
CA LEU A 303 0.89 20.69 5.79
C LEU A 303 1.58 22.06 5.94
N VAL A 304 1.59 22.88 4.88
CA VAL A 304 2.09 24.28 4.94
C VAL A 304 1.29 25.09 5.96
N CYS A 305 -0.04 24.98 5.95
CA CYS A 305 -0.89 25.62 6.95
C CYS A 305 -0.54 25.17 8.38
N LEU A 306 -0.29 23.88 8.61
CA LEU A 306 0.07 23.36 9.93
C LEU A 306 1.43 23.91 10.40
N LEU A 307 2.42 23.98 9.52
CA LEU A 307 3.72 24.57 9.82
C LEU A 307 3.60 26.06 10.16
N ALA A 308 2.81 26.81 9.40
CA ALA A 308 2.62 28.26 9.62
C ALA A 308 1.82 28.59 10.88
N LEU A 309 0.85 27.75 11.25
CA LEU A 309 -0.10 28.02 12.34
C LEU A 309 0.25 27.31 13.64
N HIS A 310 1.16 26.38 13.59
CA HIS A 310 1.65 25.54 14.67
C HIS A 310 0.57 24.76 15.46
N PRO A 311 0.85 23.53 15.92
CA PRO A 311 -0.07 22.77 16.75
C PRO A 311 -0.14 23.31 18.18
N ASP A 312 -1.33 23.31 18.77
CA ASP A 312 -1.56 23.67 20.16
C ASP A 312 -0.95 22.60 21.10
N ARG A 313 -0.79 22.96 22.38
CA ARG A 313 -0.13 22.04 23.34
C ARG A 313 -0.78 20.66 23.41
N HIS A 314 -2.12 20.60 23.34
CA HIS A 314 -2.86 19.33 23.40
C HIS A 314 -2.79 18.51 22.11
N GLU A 315 -2.49 19.14 20.95
CA GLU A 315 -2.36 18.51 19.64
C GLU A 315 -0.96 17.90 19.41
N ARG A 316 0.06 18.44 20.09
CA ARG A 316 1.48 18.10 19.84
C ARG A 316 1.79 16.61 19.93
N ALA A 317 1.19 15.91 20.89
CA ALA A 317 1.40 14.48 21.03
C ALA A 317 0.83 13.69 19.84
N GLY A 318 -0.35 14.07 19.35
CA GLY A 318 -0.94 13.49 18.13
C GLY A 318 -0.10 13.80 16.89
N VAL A 319 0.34 15.05 16.74
CA VAL A 319 1.22 15.46 15.63
C VAL A 319 2.53 14.69 15.68
N ALA A 320 3.18 14.58 16.85
CA ALA A 320 4.43 13.82 16.99
C ALA A 320 4.25 12.33 16.63
N LEU A 321 3.13 11.72 17.07
CA LEU A 321 2.82 10.33 16.74
C LEU A 321 2.66 10.13 15.22
N LEU A 322 1.81 10.91 14.59
CA LEU A 322 1.56 10.78 13.14
C LEU A 322 2.82 11.08 12.33
N SER A 323 3.55 12.16 12.66
CA SER A 323 4.79 12.51 11.97
C SER A 323 5.87 11.45 12.14
N GLY A 324 6.00 10.85 13.34
CA GLY A 324 6.96 9.77 13.60
C GLY A 324 6.64 8.52 12.77
N VAL A 325 5.36 8.12 12.68
CA VAL A 325 4.96 6.97 11.86
C VAL A 325 5.18 7.25 10.37
N ILE A 326 4.83 8.46 9.88
CA ILE A 326 5.13 8.88 8.51
C ILE A 326 6.63 8.77 8.23
N ALA A 327 7.47 9.30 9.12
CA ALA A 327 8.93 9.28 8.96
C ALA A 327 9.48 7.84 8.82
N VAL A 328 9.00 6.90 9.64
CA VAL A 328 9.42 5.49 9.55
C VAL A 328 8.92 4.84 8.25
N HIS A 329 7.68 5.12 7.84
CA HIS A 329 7.18 4.60 6.56
C HIS A 329 7.96 5.18 5.36
N LEU A 330 8.28 6.48 5.38
CA LEU A 330 9.12 7.10 4.34
C LEU A 330 10.55 6.53 4.34
N ALA A 331 11.13 6.28 5.51
CA ALA A 331 12.41 5.57 5.59
C ALA A 331 12.34 4.20 4.92
N GLY A 332 11.22 3.47 5.11
CA GLY A 332 10.95 2.21 4.41
C GLY A 332 10.84 2.36 2.89
N VAL A 333 10.26 3.44 2.39
CA VAL A 333 10.22 3.76 0.95
C VAL A 333 11.63 4.05 0.43
N VAL A 334 12.41 4.86 1.14
CA VAL A 334 13.80 5.17 0.78
C VAL A 334 14.65 3.90 0.75
N MET A 335 14.49 3.00 1.73
CA MET A 335 15.20 1.72 1.76
C MET A 335 14.97 0.86 0.51
N GLN A 336 13.78 0.92 -0.07
CA GLN A 336 13.43 0.19 -1.30
C GLN A 336 14.00 0.82 -2.56
N ALA A 337 14.29 2.12 -2.55
CA ALA A 337 14.84 2.92 -3.66
C ALA A 337 14.09 2.72 -5.01
N LYS A 338 12.76 2.54 -4.96
CA LYS A 338 11.92 2.33 -6.15
C LYS A 338 10.95 3.48 -6.44
N PHE A 339 10.51 4.21 -5.45
CA PHE A 339 9.70 5.42 -5.51
C PHE A 339 8.44 5.36 -6.40
N PHE A 340 7.87 4.17 -6.59
CA PHE A 340 6.58 4.05 -7.26
C PHE A 340 5.47 4.75 -6.45
N PRO A 341 4.43 5.30 -7.11
CA PRO A 341 3.37 6.05 -6.42
C PRO A 341 2.76 5.31 -5.24
N TYR A 342 2.48 4.02 -5.38
CA TYR A 342 1.86 3.21 -4.33
C TYR A 342 2.75 2.97 -3.11
N HIS A 343 4.08 3.07 -3.22
CA HIS A 343 4.97 2.90 -2.08
C HIS A 343 4.70 3.92 -0.96
N TYR A 344 4.15 5.08 -1.29
CA TYR A 344 3.76 6.10 -0.32
C TYR A 344 2.38 5.86 0.29
N GLY A 345 1.65 4.85 -0.15
CA GLY A 345 0.25 4.58 0.17
C GLY A 345 -0.09 4.63 1.64
N ALA A 346 0.72 3.98 2.47
CA ALA A 346 0.51 3.93 3.90
C ALA A 346 0.73 5.27 4.64
N THR A 347 1.36 6.26 3.99
CA THR A 347 1.59 7.58 4.59
C THR A 347 0.41 8.52 4.43
N TRP A 348 -0.41 8.34 3.38
CA TRP A 348 -1.45 9.31 3.01
C TRP A 348 -2.55 9.49 4.04
N PRO A 349 -3.09 8.46 4.70
CA PRO A 349 -4.08 8.68 5.75
C PRO A 349 -3.56 9.53 6.90
N LEU A 350 -2.30 9.34 7.27
CA LEU A 350 -1.64 10.07 8.35
C LEU A 350 -1.27 11.51 7.93
N ALA A 351 -0.74 11.68 6.74
CA ALA A 351 -0.43 12.99 6.16
C ALA A 351 -1.71 13.82 5.99
N ALA A 352 -2.80 13.21 5.53
CA ALA A 352 -4.10 13.84 5.43
C ALA A 352 -4.64 14.31 6.81
N MET A 353 -4.39 13.56 7.88
CA MET A 353 -4.76 13.98 9.24
C MET A 353 -4.00 15.22 9.68
N LEU A 354 -2.70 15.30 9.42
CA LEU A 354 -1.89 16.49 9.70
C LEU A 354 -2.31 17.68 8.83
N ALA A 355 -2.54 17.43 7.56
CA ALA A 355 -3.00 18.46 6.62
C ALA A 355 -4.37 19.01 7.00
N ALA A 356 -5.31 18.14 7.35
CA ALA A 356 -6.64 18.54 7.79
C ALA A 356 -6.60 19.37 9.09
N LEU A 357 -5.71 19.07 10.02
CA LEU A 357 -5.48 19.90 11.20
C LEU A 357 -5.02 21.30 10.78
N GLY A 358 -4.07 21.41 9.86
CA GLY A 358 -3.59 22.69 9.35
C GLY A 358 -4.68 23.49 8.63
N LEU A 359 -5.42 22.85 7.72
CA LEU A 359 -6.55 23.47 7.01
C LEU A 359 -7.66 23.90 7.96
N TRP A 360 -7.96 23.09 8.98
CA TRP A 360 -8.97 23.43 9.99
C TRP A 360 -8.58 24.68 10.78
N LYS A 361 -7.32 24.80 11.19
CA LYS A 361 -6.78 26.00 11.84
C LYS A 361 -6.81 27.22 10.92
N ALA A 362 -6.45 27.04 9.65
CA ALA A 362 -6.54 28.10 8.64
C ALA A 362 -7.99 28.54 8.43
N TRP A 363 -8.92 27.60 8.26
CA TRP A 363 -10.34 27.87 8.14
C TRP A 363 -10.88 28.68 9.33
N GLN A 364 -10.58 28.27 10.55
CA GLN A 364 -10.99 28.99 11.75
C GLN A 364 -10.48 30.44 11.81
N ARG A 365 -9.26 30.68 11.30
CA ARG A 365 -8.69 32.03 11.18
C ARG A 365 -9.38 32.86 10.10
N CYS A 366 -9.60 32.25 8.93
CA CYS A 366 -10.24 32.93 7.81
C CYS A 366 -11.69 33.32 8.13
N VAL A 367 -12.45 32.42 8.75
CA VAL A 367 -13.85 32.75 9.19
C VAL A 367 -13.88 33.92 10.17
N ARG A 368 -12.89 34.01 11.08
CA ARG A 368 -12.78 35.16 11.99
C ARG A 368 -12.42 36.47 11.29
N ARG A 369 -11.78 36.41 10.12
CA ARG A 369 -11.43 37.57 9.27
C ARG A 369 -12.55 38.00 8.33
N GLY A 370 -13.55 37.15 8.12
CA GLY A 370 -14.70 37.40 7.28
C GLY A 370 -14.93 36.41 6.16
N ALA A 371 -16.08 36.51 5.50
CA ALA A 371 -16.51 35.57 4.46
C ALA A 371 -15.55 35.53 3.24
N LEU A 372 -15.01 36.70 2.86
CA LEU A 372 -14.08 36.78 1.71
C LEU A 372 -12.79 35.95 1.96
N ALA A 373 -12.22 36.03 3.17
CA ALA A 373 -11.04 35.24 3.51
C ALA A 373 -11.33 33.74 3.52
N ALA A 374 -12.51 33.34 4.01
CA ALA A 374 -12.94 31.95 3.97
C ALA A 374 -13.17 31.46 2.54
N ALA A 375 -13.78 32.26 1.68
CA ALA A 375 -13.97 31.94 0.26
C ALA A 375 -12.64 31.83 -0.48
N ALA A 376 -11.68 32.72 -0.20
CA ALA A 376 -10.33 32.67 -0.79
C ALA A 376 -9.58 31.38 -0.41
N LEU A 377 -9.66 30.93 0.84
CA LEU A 377 -9.09 29.65 1.27
C LEU A 377 -9.78 28.48 0.55
N GLY A 378 -11.09 28.50 0.40
CA GLY A 378 -11.84 27.50 -0.36
C GLY A 378 -11.42 27.44 -1.82
N ALA A 379 -11.31 28.61 -2.48
CA ALA A 379 -10.84 28.70 -3.86
C ALA A 379 -9.39 28.17 -4.02
N LEU A 380 -8.49 28.50 -3.07
CA LEU A 380 -7.13 27.98 -3.05
C LEU A 380 -7.10 26.46 -2.88
N LEU A 381 -7.96 25.90 -2.04
CA LEU A 381 -8.05 24.44 -1.86
C LEU A 381 -8.55 23.75 -3.13
N VAL A 382 -9.57 24.31 -3.79
CA VAL A 382 -10.05 23.81 -5.08
C VAL A 382 -8.94 23.90 -6.14
N ALA A 383 -8.27 25.05 -6.26
CA ALA A 383 -7.16 25.21 -7.19
C ALA A 383 -6.03 24.20 -6.92
N ALA A 384 -5.70 23.94 -5.65
CA ALA A 384 -4.71 22.94 -5.26
C ALA A 384 -5.15 21.50 -5.64
N ALA A 385 -6.46 21.19 -5.56
CA ALA A 385 -6.97 19.88 -5.96
C ALA A 385 -6.86 19.63 -7.47
N PHE A 386 -6.93 20.68 -8.27
CA PHE A 386 -6.78 20.62 -9.74
C PHE A 386 -5.36 20.94 -10.22
N ALA A 387 -4.41 21.20 -9.31
CA ALA A 387 -3.04 21.51 -9.70
C ALA A 387 -2.37 20.29 -10.34
N ARG A 388 -1.90 20.47 -11.59
CA ARG A 388 -1.25 19.41 -12.38
C ARG A 388 0.02 18.85 -11.78
N SER A 389 0.67 19.59 -10.89
CA SER A 389 1.90 19.16 -10.22
C SER A 389 1.71 17.98 -9.27
N ALA A 390 0.48 17.64 -8.93
CA ALA A 390 0.20 16.63 -7.92
C ALA A 390 0.33 15.18 -8.45
N THR A 391 0.11 14.94 -9.77
CA THR A 391 0.16 13.59 -10.34
C THR A 391 0.41 13.68 -11.84
N LYS A 392 1.63 13.41 -12.25
CA LYS A 392 2.11 13.74 -13.60
C LYS A 392 1.38 12.99 -14.73
N ASP A 393 0.93 11.77 -14.50
CA ASP A 393 0.43 10.92 -15.57
C ASP A 393 -1.05 10.48 -15.41
N VAL A 394 -1.61 10.54 -14.21
CA VAL A 394 -2.97 10.04 -13.93
C VAL A 394 -3.96 11.17 -13.61
N ALA A 395 -3.53 12.23 -12.90
CA ALA A 395 -4.43 13.30 -12.50
C ALA A 395 -4.83 14.26 -13.61
N ASP A 396 -4.06 14.34 -14.68
CA ASP A 396 -4.38 15.23 -15.82
C ASP A 396 -5.78 14.92 -16.41
N PHE A 397 -6.24 13.68 -16.25
CA PHE A 397 -7.53 13.20 -16.77
C PHE A 397 -8.49 12.74 -15.66
N TYR A 398 -8.14 12.95 -14.39
CA TYR A 398 -8.93 12.40 -13.29
C TYR A 398 -10.37 12.89 -13.29
N VAL A 399 -10.61 14.19 -13.55
CA VAL A 399 -11.95 14.78 -13.56
C VAL A 399 -12.81 14.21 -14.69
N ASP A 400 -12.23 14.10 -15.88
CA ASP A 400 -12.93 13.53 -17.05
C ASP A 400 -13.25 12.05 -16.81
N ARG A 401 -12.30 11.30 -16.23
CA ARG A 401 -12.49 9.90 -15.83
C ARG A 401 -13.55 9.75 -14.74
N CYS A 402 -13.65 10.70 -13.80
CA CYS A 402 -14.72 10.71 -12.80
C CYS A 402 -16.10 10.86 -13.44
N ALA A 403 -16.25 11.78 -14.37
CA ALA A 403 -17.52 11.99 -15.09
C ALA A 403 -17.92 10.75 -15.90
N GLU A 404 -16.97 10.14 -16.60
CA GLU A 404 -17.20 8.90 -17.36
C GLU A 404 -17.57 7.72 -16.45
N ARG A 405 -16.88 7.56 -15.30
CA ARG A 405 -17.21 6.52 -14.32
C ARG A 405 -18.61 6.68 -13.74
N LEU A 406 -19.03 7.91 -13.43
CA LEU A 406 -20.39 8.16 -12.94
C LEU A 406 -21.45 7.83 -14.00
N ALA A 407 -21.23 8.23 -15.25
CA ALA A 407 -22.12 7.89 -16.35
C ALA A 407 -22.23 6.36 -16.54
N LEU A 408 -21.10 5.67 -16.41
CA LEU A 408 -21.05 4.21 -16.52
C LEU A 408 -21.77 3.52 -15.34
N ILE A 409 -21.56 3.97 -14.11
CA ILE A 409 -22.29 3.45 -12.94
C ILE A 409 -23.79 3.68 -13.08
N ALA A 410 -24.19 4.87 -13.54
CA ALA A 410 -25.60 5.21 -13.75
C ALA A 410 -26.28 4.35 -14.85
N SER A 411 -25.49 3.85 -15.82
CA SER A 411 -25.97 2.94 -16.87
C SER A 411 -25.83 1.45 -16.54
N GLY A 412 -25.50 1.10 -15.31
CA GLY A 412 -25.37 -0.30 -14.85
C GLY A 412 -24.00 -0.92 -15.05
N ALA A 413 -22.99 -0.15 -15.45
CA ALA A 413 -21.60 -0.58 -15.64
C ALA A 413 -21.42 -1.78 -16.62
N GLU A 414 -22.29 -1.92 -17.62
CA GLU A 414 -22.28 -3.04 -18.56
C GLU A 414 -21.38 -2.81 -19.80
N ASP A 415 -20.97 -1.56 -20.07
CA ASP A 415 -20.14 -1.21 -21.23
C ASP A 415 -18.66 -1.59 -20.97
N LEU A 416 -18.29 -2.80 -21.40
CA LEU A 416 -16.93 -3.32 -21.28
C LEU A 416 -15.89 -2.46 -21.99
N GLY A 417 -16.22 -1.85 -23.12
CA GLY A 417 -15.31 -0.98 -23.85
C GLY A 417 -14.97 0.30 -23.07
N ARG A 418 -15.95 0.86 -22.36
CA ARG A 418 -15.71 1.99 -21.44
C ARG A 418 -14.94 1.56 -20.21
N LEU A 419 -15.25 0.41 -19.63
CA LEU A 419 -14.50 -0.14 -18.50
C LEU A 419 -13.03 -0.34 -18.85
N ASP A 420 -12.74 -0.92 -20.03
CA ASP A 420 -11.38 -1.14 -20.51
C ASP A 420 -10.64 0.18 -20.76
N ARG A 421 -11.28 1.19 -21.34
CA ARG A 421 -10.68 2.53 -21.48
C ARG A 421 -10.35 3.15 -20.11
N LEU A 422 -11.26 3.02 -19.15
CA LEU A 422 -11.04 3.51 -17.78
C LEU A 422 -9.99 2.71 -17.03
N ALA A 423 -9.80 1.44 -17.33
CA ALA A 423 -8.76 0.59 -16.75
C ALA A 423 -7.40 0.75 -17.45
N SER A 424 -7.38 1.31 -18.68
CA SER A 424 -6.12 1.58 -19.40
C SER A 424 -5.49 2.86 -18.87
N VAL A 425 -4.49 2.71 -18.01
CA VAL A 425 -3.78 3.80 -17.34
C VAL A 425 -2.28 3.57 -17.48
N ALA A 426 -1.55 4.64 -17.76
CA ALA A 426 -0.10 4.60 -18.02
C ALA A 426 0.22 3.61 -19.16
N ASP A 427 0.96 2.56 -18.86
CA ASP A 427 1.42 1.55 -19.80
C ASP A 427 0.57 0.26 -19.80
N VAL A 428 -0.55 0.21 -19.06
CA VAL A 428 -1.50 -0.92 -19.06
C VAL A 428 -2.54 -0.71 -20.14
N ASN A 429 -2.67 -1.65 -21.07
CA ASN A 429 -3.72 -1.70 -22.08
C ASN A 429 -4.77 -2.77 -21.73
N ALA A 430 -5.76 -2.40 -20.93
CA ALA A 430 -6.78 -3.34 -20.45
C ALA A 430 -7.64 -3.91 -21.61
N ALA A 431 -7.87 -3.12 -22.67
CA ALA A 431 -8.59 -3.57 -23.85
C ALA A 431 -7.82 -4.68 -24.59
N ALA A 432 -6.51 -4.50 -24.79
CA ALA A 432 -5.66 -5.52 -25.39
C ALA A 432 -5.61 -6.80 -24.54
N ASN A 433 -5.43 -6.67 -23.21
CA ASN A 433 -5.44 -7.81 -22.29
C ASN A 433 -6.75 -8.62 -22.40
N ARG A 434 -7.90 -7.93 -22.47
CA ARG A 434 -9.20 -8.58 -22.66
C ARG A 434 -9.35 -9.22 -24.03
N ALA A 435 -8.87 -8.58 -25.07
CA ALA A 435 -8.93 -9.13 -26.44
C ALA A 435 -8.07 -10.39 -26.57
N VAL A 436 -6.84 -10.38 -26.02
CA VAL A 436 -5.96 -11.55 -25.94
C VAL A 436 -6.63 -12.68 -25.17
N ALA A 437 -7.16 -12.39 -23.99
CA ALA A 437 -7.82 -13.37 -23.14
C ALA A 437 -9.08 -13.98 -23.81
N ALA A 438 -9.88 -13.16 -24.50
CA ALA A 438 -11.05 -13.63 -25.26
C ALA A 438 -10.63 -14.55 -26.41
N TRP A 439 -9.63 -14.16 -27.19
CA TRP A 439 -9.08 -14.96 -28.29
C TRP A 439 -8.55 -16.31 -27.83
N VAL A 440 -7.80 -16.32 -26.72
CA VAL A 440 -7.27 -17.55 -26.08
C VAL A 440 -8.41 -18.44 -25.59
N ARG A 441 -9.40 -17.87 -24.92
CA ARG A 441 -10.55 -18.62 -24.36
C ARG A 441 -11.36 -19.33 -25.43
N GLU A 442 -11.49 -18.74 -26.63
CA GLU A 442 -12.19 -19.34 -27.77
C GLU A 442 -11.44 -20.52 -28.41
N ARG A 443 -10.11 -20.56 -28.33
CA ARG A 443 -9.27 -21.49 -29.09
C ARG A 443 -8.50 -22.50 -28.25
N VAL A 444 -8.33 -22.23 -26.96
CA VAL A 444 -7.65 -23.12 -26.01
C VAL A 444 -8.69 -23.78 -25.11
N ALA A 445 -8.67 -25.09 -25.02
CA ALA A 445 -9.55 -25.83 -24.13
C ALA A 445 -9.33 -25.45 -22.65
N PRO A 446 -10.39 -25.45 -21.81
CA PRO A 446 -10.29 -24.98 -20.40
C PRO A 446 -9.22 -25.71 -19.57
N GLU A 447 -8.98 -26.96 -19.84
CA GLU A 447 -8.03 -27.83 -19.11
C GLU A 447 -6.58 -27.61 -19.54
N ARG A 448 -6.37 -26.98 -20.71
CA ARG A 448 -5.03 -26.74 -21.26
C ARG A 448 -4.44 -25.46 -20.68
N PRO A 449 -3.21 -25.55 -20.12
CA PRO A 449 -2.53 -24.37 -19.61
C PRO A 449 -2.06 -23.46 -20.74
N ILE A 450 -1.79 -22.20 -20.40
CA ILE A 450 -1.14 -21.23 -21.27
C ILE A 450 0.12 -20.67 -20.60
N PHE A 451 0.95 -19.99 -21.38
CA PHE A 451 2.12 -19.30 -20.84
C PHE A 451 2.18 -17.86 -21.38
N VAL A 452 2.40 -16.88 -20.49
CA VAL A 452 2.60 -15.47 -20.81
C VAL A 452 4.05 -15.11 -20.55
N TRP A 453 4.79 -14.83 -21.62
CA TRP A 453 6.13 -14.27 -21.55
C TRP A 453 6.03 -12.75 -21.61
N GLY A 454 5.83 -12.12 -20.47
CA GLY A 454 5.57 -10.69 -20.33
C GLY A 454 5.23 -10.30 -18.90
N PHE A 455 4.62 -9.13 -18.75
CA PHE A 455 4.22 -8.52 -17.47
C PHE A 455 2.69 -8.44 -17.26
N GLU A 456 1.88 -9.15 -18.06
CA GLU A 456 0.41 -9.08 -18.00
C GLU A 456 -0.23 -10.39 -17.50
N PRO A 457 -0.03 -10.77 -16.23
CA PRO A 457 -0.60 -11.99 -15.66
C PRO A 457 -2.12 -11.97 -15.56
N VAL A 458 -2.75 -10.80 -15.70
CA VAL A 458 -4.21 -10.66 -15.76
C VAL A 458 -4.83 -11.46 -16.92
N ILE A 459 -4.06 -11.75 -17.97
CA ILE A 459 -4.48 -12.56 -19.11
C ILE A 459 -4.89 -13.97 -18.68
N TYR A 460 -4.16 -14.60 -17.74
CA TYR A 460 -4.53 -15.91 -17.19
C TYR A 460 -5.92 -15.89 -16.54
N ASP A 461 -6.17 -14.86 -15.72
CA ASP A 461 -7.44 -14.73 -14.99
C ASP A 461 -8.61 -14.41 -15.92
N LEU A 462 -8.40 -13.48 -16.87
CA LEU A 462 -9.42 -13.12 -17.87
C LEU A 462 -9.71 -14.25 -18.86
N ALA A 463 -8.70 -15.04 -19.25
CA ALA A 463 -8.87 -16.19 -20.10
C ALA A 463 -9.45 -17.41 -19.37
N ASP A 464 -9.43 -17.39 -18.05
CA ASP A 464 -9.73 -18.55 -17.19
C ASP A 464 -8.93 -19.78 -17.60
N ARG A 465 -7.61 -19.59 -17.75
CA ARG A 465 -6.65 -20.65 -18.06
C ARG A 465 -5.59 -20.74 -16.97
N ALA A 466 -5.16 -21.96 -16.67
CA ALA A 466 -4.08 -22.18 -15.73
C ALA A 466 -2.74 -21.75 -16.34
N PRO A 467 -1.81 -21.19 -15.56
CA PRO A 467 -0.44 -21.00 -16.02
C PRO A 467 0.30 -22.34 -16.14
N ALA A 468 1.11 -22.51 -17.19
CA ALA A 468 1.93 -23.70 -17.41
C ALA A 468 3.14 -23.79 -16.45
N THR A 469 3.43 -22.74 -15.71
CA THR A 469 4.55 -22.61 -14.79
C THR A 469 4.17 -21.78 -13.59
N ARG A 470 4.93 -21.91 -12.50
CA ARG A 470 4.78 -21.02 -11.34
C ARG A 470 5.07 -19.55 -11.65
N TYR A 471 5.82 -19.26 -12.70
CA TYR A 471 6.20 -17.90 -13.08
C TYR A 471 5.08 -17.20 -13.84
N LEU A 472 4.35 -16.33 -13.14
CA LEU A 472 3.24 -15.58 -13.71
C LEU A 472 3.69 -14.45 -14.63
N TYR A 473 4.95 -14.05 -14.53
CA TYR A 473 5.61 -13.00 -15.30
C TYR A 473 7.11 -13.26 -15.33
N ASN A 474 7.83 -12.62 -16.23
CA ASN A 474 9.20 -13.03 -16.59
C ASN A 474 10.34 -12.30 -15.84
N VAL A 475 10.07 -11.57 -14.77
CA VAL A 475 11.13 -10.87 -13.99
C VAL A 475 12.22 -11.83 -13.50
N PRO A 476 11.91 -13.00 -12.91
CA PRO A 476 12.97 -13.89 -12.44
C PRO A 476 13.91 -14.34 -13.54
N GLN A 477 13.41 -14.58 -14.76
CA GLN A 477 14.19 -15.03 -15.93
C GLN A 477 15.00 -13.90 -16.59
N ARG A 478 14.69 -12.63 -16.24
CA ARG A 478 15.42 -11.43 -16.71
C ARG A 478 16.40 -10.91 -15.66
N ALA A 479 16.10 -11.11 -14.38
CA ALA A 479 16.90 -10.64 -13.25
C ALA A 479 18.28 -11.30 -13.23
N VAL A 480 19.34 -10.51 -13.39
CA VAL A 480 20.73 -11.00 -13.54
C VAL A 480 21.15 -11.96 -12.42
N TRP A 481 20.67 -11.72 -11.18
CA TRP A 481 21.03 -12.56 -10.01
C TRP A 481 20.25 -13.88 -9.90
N ALA A 482 19.12 -14.03 -10.61
CA ALA A 482 18.24 -15.20 -10.53
C ALA A 482 18.05 -15.89 -11.89
N ARG A 483 18.54 -15.28 -12.97
CA ARG A 483 18.21 -15.60 -14.35
C ARG A 483 18.42 -17.07 -14.71
N GLU A 484 19.59 -17.60 -14.46
CA GLU A 484 19.92 -18.96 -14.91
C GLU A 484 19.07 -20.04 -14.20
N PRO A 485 19.00 -20.09 -12.84
CA PRO A 485 18.15 -21.09 -12.19
C PRO A 485 16.66 -20.89 -12.50
N ALA A 486 16.20 -19.65 -12.72
CA ALA A 486 14.80 -19.38 -13.07
C ALA A 486 14.47 -19.82 -14.51
N ARG A 487 15.41 -19.70 -15.45
CA ARG A 487 15.28 -20.19 -16.83
C ARG A 487 15.25 -21.71 -16.89
N ASP A 488 16.16 -22.36 -16.15
CA ASP A 488 16.17 -23.83 -16.05
C ASP A 488 14.88 -24.38 -15.44
N ALA A 489 14.35 -23.70 -14.39
CA ALA A 489 13.09 -24.08 -13.78
C ALA A 489 11.92 -23.88 -14.75
N LEU A 490 11.87 -22.73 -15.45
CA LEU A 490 10.85 -22.46 -16.45
C LEU A 490 10.83 -23.54 -17.55
N MET A 491 11.98 -23.91 -18.09
CA MET A 491 12.05 -24.93 -19.16
C MET A 491 11.60 -26.29 -18.66
N ARG A 492 11.91 -26.64 -17.39
CA ARG A 492 11.39 -27.90 -16.80
C ARG A 492 9.87 -27.85 -16.64
N ASP A 493 9.31 -26.73 -16.17
CA ASP A 493 7.87 -26.57 -16.01
C ASP A 493 7.16 -26.69 -17.37
N LEU A 494 7.65 -25.99 -18.41
CA LEU A 494 7.06 -26.03 -19.76
C LEU A 494 7.19 -27.41 -20.42
N ALA A 495 8.22 -28.17 -20.09
CA ALA A 495 8.37 -29.56 -20.55
C ALA A 495 7.39 -30.50 -19.84
N ALA A 496 7.14 -30.30 -18.54
CA ALA A 496 6.21 -31.08 -17.73
C ALA A 496 4.74 -30.73 -18.01
N SER A 497 4.45 -29.48 -18.32
CA SER A 497 3.11 -28.96 -18.60
C SER A 497 3.15 -28.08 -19.87
N PRO A 498 3.17 -28.70 -21.08
CA PRO A 498 3.25 -27.94 -22.33
C PRO A 498 2.03 -27.02 -22.49
N PRO A 499 2.24 -25.71 -22.67
CA PRO A 499 1.15 -24.77 -22.87
C PRO A 499 0.52 -24.93 -24.24
N ALA A 500 -0.80 -24.86 -24.35
CA ALA A 500 -1.50 -24.87 -25.64
C ALA A 500 -1.31 -23.54 -26.40
N ALA A 501 -1.06 -22.44 -25.68
CA ALA A 501 -0.71 -21.16 -26.26
C ALA A 501 0.40 -20.47 -25.47
N ILE A 502 1.29 -19.76 -26.17
CA ILE A 502 2.29 -18.87 -25.60
C ILE A 502 1.96 -17.45 -26.07
N VAL A 503 1.83 -16.52 -25.11
CA VAL A 503 1.62 -15.10 -25.37
C VAL A 503 2.94 -14.39 -25.07
N VAL A 504 3.49 -13.68 -26.06
CA VAL A 504 4.72 -12.89 -25.93
C VAL A 504 4.37 -11.41 -25.98
N GLU A 505 4.70 -10.70 -24.91
CA GLU A 505 4.47 -9.25 -24.80
C GLU A 505 5.62 -8.46 -25.44
N ARG A 506 5.30 -7.33 -26.04
CA ARG A 506 6.22 -6.36 -26.64
C ARG A 506 6.08 -5.03 -25.92
N ARG A 507 7.10 -4.21 -26.00
CA ARG A 507 7.13 -2.83 -25.44
C ARG A 507 7.01 -2.75 -23.91
N ASP A 508 7.06 -3.87 -23.19
CA ASP A 508 7.04 -3.94 -21.74
C ASP A 508 8.43 -3.66 -21.15
N VAL A 509 8.91 -2.42 -21.33
CA VAL A 509 10.26 -1.99 -20.91
C VAL A 509 10.22 -1.41 -19.51
N PHE A 510 10.81 -2.12 -18.51
CA PHE A 510 10.82 -1.72 -17.10
C PHE A 510 12.23 -1.77 -16.48
N PRO A 511 13.13 -0.82 -16.80
CA PRO A 511 14.53 -0.87 -16.36
C PRO A 511 14.70 -0.86 -14.84
N SER A 512 13.79 -0.22 -14.11
CA SER A 512 13.79 -0.18 -12.64
C SER A 512 13.44 -1.54 -12.00
N VAL A 513 12.84 -2.45 -12.76
CA VAL A 513 12.40 -3.78 -12.31
C VAL A 513 13.31 -4.88 -12.84
N THR A 514 13.61 -4.86 -14.14
CA THR A 514 14.40 -5.89 -14.82
C THR A 514 15.91 -5.64 -14.75
N GLY A 515 16.30 -4.37 -14.71
CA GLY A 515 17.70 -3.96 -14.73
C GLY A 515 18.27 -3.72 -16.14
N ASP A 516 17.47 -3.90 -17.18
CA ASP A 516 17.81 -3.67 -18.59
C ASP A 516 16.74 -2.80 -19.29
N GLY A 517 17.02 -2.39 -20.53
CA GLY A 517 16.11 -1.61 -21.39
C GLY A 517 15.45 -2.44 -22.49
N LEU A 518 15.42 -3.76 -22.37
CA LEU A 518 14.81 -4.65 -23.36
C LEU A 518 13.34 -4.88 -23.01
N ASP A 519 12.51 -5.15 -24.00
CA ASP A 519 11.16 -5.69 -23.79
C ASP A 519 11.17 -7.23 -23.73
N SER A 520 10.04 -7.84 -23.41
CA SER A 520 9.94 -9.30 -23.32
C SER A 520 10.24 -9.99 -24.64
N ARG A 521 9.83 -9.45 -25.77
CA ARG A 521 10.13 -10.03 -27.09
C ARG A 521 11.62 -10.00 -27.40
N ASP A 522 12.30 -8.89 -27.14
CA ASP A 522 13.74 -8.73 -27.38
C ASP A 522 14.57 -9.69 -26.50
N THR A 523 14.07 -10.00 -25.29
CA THR A 523 14.79 -10.91 -24.36
C THR A 523 14.81 -12.37 -24.81
N LEU A 524 13.97 -12.78 -25.77
CA LEU A 524 14.00 -14.14 -26.34
C LEU A 524 15.31 -14.42 -27.05
N ASP A 525 15.94 -13.44 -27.70
CA ASP A 525 17.23 -13.59 -28.37
C ASP A 525 18.34 -13.99 -27.39
N GLY A 526 18.24 -13.56 -26.16
CA GLY A 526 19.12 -13.92 -25.05
C GLY A 526 18.70 -15.18 -24.29
N PHE A 527 17.64 -15.88 -24.73
CA PHE A 527 17.15 -17.13 -24.12
C PHE A 527 16.91 -18.24 -25.18
N PRO A 528 17.99 -18.83 -25.74
CA PRO A 528 17.90 -19.76 -26.86
C PRO A 528 16.99 -20.97 -26.63
N ALA A 529 16.92 -21.49 -25.39
CA ALA A 529 16.06 -22.63 -25.07
C ALA A 529 14.57 -22.33 -25.25
N LEU A 530 14.10 -21.16 -24.81
CA LEU A 530 12.71 -20.73 -24.98
C LEU A 530 12.44 -20.34 -26.44
N ALA A 531 13.35 -19.61 -27.08
CA ALA A 531 13.25 -19.25 -28.49
C ALA A 531 13.20 -20.50 -29.41
N GLY A 532 14.03 -21.51 -29.12
CA GLY A 532 14.01 -22.80 -29.82
C GLY A 532 12.70 -23.55 -29.62
N LEU A 533 12.21 -23.66 -28.39
CA LEU A 533 10.91 -24.26 -28.09
C LEU A 533 9.77 -23.59 -28.89
N LEU A 534 9.79 -22.24 -28.93
CA LEU A 534 8.79 -21.46 -29.66
C LEU A 534 8.85 -21.75 -31.17
N ALA A 535 10.05 -21.75 -31.75
CA ALA A 535 10.24 -21.97 -33.20
C ALA A 535 9.91 -23.41 -33.64
N GLU A 536 10.23 -24.42 -32.81
CA GLU A 536 10.03 -25.82 -33.14
C GLU A 536 8.60 -26.33 -32.96
N ARG A 537 7.93 -25.88 -31.89
CA ARG A 537 6.64 -26.46 -31.48
C ARG A 537 5.44 -25.55 -31.62
N TYR A 538 5.65 -24.27 -31.87
CA TYR A 538 4.57 -23.30 -31.94
C TYR A 538 4.58 -22.54 -33.26
N GLU A 539 3.43 -22.02 -33.64
CA GLU A 539 3.29 -21.13 -34.81
C GLU A 539 2.61 -19.83 -34.38
N LEU A 540 3.03 -18.71 -34.96
CA LEU A 540 2.39 -17.40 -34.72
C LEU A 540 0.99 -17.44 -35.33
N ALA A 541 -0.03 -17.45 -34.48
CA ALA A 541 -1.42 -17.50 -34.90
C ALA A 541 -2.01 -16.11 -35.14
N VAL A 542 -1.68 -15.12 -34.30
CA VAL A 542 -2.19 -13.74 -34.40
C VAL A 542 -1.32 -12.76 -33.62
N MET A 543 -1.38 -11.50 -34.02
CA MET A 543 -0.91 -10.34 -33.23
C MET A 543 -2.11 -9.52 -32.80
N ILE A 544 -2.20 -9.21 -31.51
CA ILE A 544 -3.21 -8.32 -30.92
C ILE A 544 -2.45 -7.22 -30.19
N GLU A 545 -2.47 -6.01 -30.75
CA GLU A 545 -1.72 -4.86 -30.22
C GLU A 545 -0.25 -5.22 -29.95
N ASP A 546 0.18 -5.18 -28.71
CA ASP A 546 1.55 -5.49 -28.29
C ASP A 546 1.77 -6.99 -27.93
N PHE A 547 0.84 -7.87 -28.29
CA PHE A 547 0.92 -9.31 -27.98
C PHE A 547 1.03 -10.17 -29.23
N GLU A 548 2.07 -10.99 -29.27
CA GLU A 548 2.23 -12.10 -30.23
C GLU A 548 1.66 -13.37 -29.58
N ILE A 549 0.68 -14.01 -30.21
CA ILE A 549 0.05 -15.23 -29.70
C ILE A 549 0.44 -16.41 -30.58
N TYR A 550 1.07 -17.38 -29.97
CA TYR A 550 1.53 -18.60 -30.60
C TYR A 550 0.69 -19.78 -30.14
N LEU A 551 0.27 -20.65 -31.06
CA LEU A 551 -0.42 -21.91 -30.79
C LEU A 551 0.50 -23.10 -30.98
N GLU A 552 0.33 -24.16 -30.19
CA GLU A 552 0.99 -25.43 -30.37
C GLU A 552 0.61 -26.02 -31.76
N ARG A 553 1.62 -26.50 -32.54
CA ARG A 553 1.41 -27.08 -33.86
C ARG A 553 0.66 -28.38 -33.81
#